data_c27dad3d7daad01e1c693b58ddae1771
#
_entry.id   c27dad3d7daad01e1c693b58ddae1771
#
_cell.length_a   1.000
_cell.length_b   1.000
_cell.length_c   1.000
_cell.angle_alpha   90.00
_cell.angle_beta   90.00
_cell.angle_gamma   90.00
#
_symmetry.space_group_name_H-M   'P 1'
#
loop_
_entity.id
_entity.type
_entity.pdbx_description
1 polymer ?
#
loop_
_entity_poly.entity_id
_entity_poly.type
_entity_poly.pdbx_seq_one_letter_code
_entity_poly.pdbx_strand_id
1 'polypeptide(L)'
;MLWLLRGALVLSDSLILLLGPVIWAAVVVVALVTRRLERGTGVGLTALYLMLLAMIHVPGAIVHALPWFWRRGVDLVVAGFGQSLLGVICFGLGALLLEPLTARLRPRSQMPTTNDRQLTERKAWAVGHRGRTPQPGALIALPAGSGGAIFAQAPARAGQVELAGIFILLGILSTLIFVPLTLGVPTGRSIAASLGQLLNIGLGLACWRAWQERHYGRLQLWLLAACTLPLVTITLEGFLSFGIVALLSILLFIASFIRIRLAWLILVPVLLYLGLSFFVTYMRDRETIREVVWGGQSLGQRTDQVASTIAGFELFDPQNQAHLNAIDDRLNQNLLVGFAVGYLDTGLIDYAHGDTFVEAMSALVPRVLWPEKPYTAGGSGLITRFTGVEFGANTSVGIGQVVEFYANFGTPGVCVGFLLLGWLVGFFDRRSAQALVGGDQLGFTFWYLPGLGLMQPGNSLAEMVTTVGAALITALLVIHVLVPLLRAPRITGLATR
;
A
#
# COMPACT_ATOMS: atom_id res chain seq x y z
N MET A 1 25.70 1.07 -27.12
CA MET A 1 25.80 0.87 -25.67
C MET A 1 24.73 -0.10 -25.12
N LEU A 2 23.45 -0.04 -25.53
CA LEU A 2 22.41 -1.02 -25.17
C LEU A 2 22.68 -2.44 -25.72
N TRP A 3 23.30 -2.56 -26.90
CA TRP A 3 23.72 -3.85 -27.51
C TRP A 3 24.87 -4.53 -26.75
N LEU A 4 25.76 -3.76 -26.13
CA LEU A 4 26.83 -4.28 -25.29
C LEU A 4 26.33 -4.80 -23.92
N LEU A 5 25.23 -4.25 -23.40
CA LEU A 5 24.57 -4.78 -22.21
C LEU A 5 23.76 -6.07 -22.52
N ARG A 6 23.24 -6.22 -23.74
CA ARG A 6 22.67 -7.50 -24.20
C ARG A 6 23.73 -8.60 -24.37
N GLY A 7 24.93 -8.24 -24.76
CA GLY A 7 26.04 -9.21 -24.98
C GLY A 7 26.81 -9.59 -23.73
N ALA A 8 26.81 -8.76 -22.67
CA ALA A 8 27.58 -8.99 -21.43
C ALA A 8 26.82 -9.77 -20.34
N LEU A 9 25.52 -9.96 -20.47
CA LEU A 9 24.65 -10.74 -19.59
C LEU A 9 23.86 -11.79 -20.40
N VAL A 10 24.57 -12.71 -21.05
CA VAL A 10 23.99 -14.02 -21.42
C VAL A 10 23.95 -14.87 -20.13
N LEU A 11 23.19 -14.37 -19.15
CA LEU A 11 22.64 -15.22 -18.11
C LEU A 11 21.62 -16.10 -18.83
N SER A 12 21.73 -17.43 -18.73
CA SER A 12 20.72 -18.33 -19.27
C SER A 12 19.34 -17.92 -18.68
N ASP A 13 18.28 -18.03 -19.44
CA ASP A 13 16.91 -17.61 -19.05
C ASP A 13 16.49 -18.17 -17.68
N SER A 14 16.90 -19.40 -17.38
CA SER A 14 16.74 -20.06 -16.08
C SER A 14 17.45 -19.31 -14.92
N LEU A 15 18.58 -18.65 -15.18
CA LEU A 15 19.30 -17.87 -14.17
C LEU A 15 18.55 -16.59 -13.79
N ILE A 16 17.91 -15.92 -14.72
CA ILE A 16 17.08 -14.73 -14.44
C ILE A 16 15.90 -15.10 -13.55
N LEU A 17 15.22 -16.21 -13.85
CA LEU A 17 14.06 -16.68 -13.08
C LEU A 17 14.44 -17.15 -11.67
N LEU A 18 15.67 -17.64 -11.45
CA LEU A 18 16.14 -18.10 -10.13
C LEU A 18 16.76 -16.98 -9.30
N LEU A 19 17.60 -16.14 -9.90
CA LEU A 19 18.31 -15.08 -9.17
C LEU A 19 17.45 -13.82 -9.00
N GLY A 20 16.54 -13.54 -9.92
CA GLY A 20 15.68 -12.37 -9.86
C GLY A 20 14.87 -12.28 -8.56
N PRO A 21 14.19 -13.33 -8.10
CA PRO A 21 13.51 -13.34 -6.82
C PRO A 21 14.42 -13.04 -5.63
N VAL A 22 15.68 -13.50 -5.67
CA VAL A 22 16.67 -13.22 -4.61
C VAL A 22 17.06 -11.74 -4.61
N ILE A 23 17.32 -11.16 -5.79
CA ILE A 23 17.60 -9.72 -5.93
C ILE A 23 16.40 -8.90 -5.43
N TRP A 24 15.19 -9.30 -5.82
CA TRP A 24 13.97 -8.65 -5.36
C TRP A 24 13.83 -8.68 -3.83
N ALA A 25 14.00 -9.87 -3.23
CA ALA A 25 13.98 -10.03 -1.79
C ALA A 25 15.05 -9.16 -1.10
N ALA A 26 16.25 -9.05 -1.68
CA ALA A 26 17.31 -8.18 -1.16
C ALA A 26 16.88 -6.70 -1.15
N VAL A 27 16.24 -6.20 -2.21
CA VAL A 27 15.73 -4.82 -2.26
C VAL A 27 14.65 -4.58 -1.19
N VAL A 28 13.72 -5.54 -0.99
CA VAL A 28 12.71 -5.47 0.07
C VAL A 28 13.36 -5.43 1.46
N VAL A 29 14.32 -6.29 1.71
CA VAL A 29 15.05 -6.34 3.00
C VAL A 29 15.79 -5.02 3.25
N VAL A 30 16.50 -4.49 2.23
CA VAL A 30 17.15 -3.18 2.34
C VAL A 30 16.15 -2.09 2.64
N ALA A 31 14.97 -2.08 2.00
CA ALA A 31 13.91 -1.13 2.30
C ALA A 31 13.44 -1.24 3.75
N LEU A 32 13.18 -2.45 4.25
CA LEU A 32 12.75 -2.71 5.64
C LEU A 32 13.79 -2.32 6.69
N VAL A 33 15.09 -2.45 6.37
CA VAL A 33 16.17 -2.12 7.30
C VAL A 33 16.45 -0.61 7.32
N THR A 34 16.37 0.05 6.16
CA THR A 34 16.74 1.46 6.02
C THR A 34 15.57 2.40 6.31
N ARG A 35 14.34 1.99 5.99
CA ARG A 35 13.11 2.75 6.19
C ARG A 35 12.43 2.35 7.50
N ARG A 36 12.85 2.99 8.59
CA ARG A 36 12.39 2.67 9.96
C ARG A 36 11.65 3.85 10.59
N LEU A 37 10.55 3.56 11.27
CA LEU A 37 9.77 4.58 11.98
C LEU A 37 10.59 5.25 13.09
N GLU A 38 11.36 4.47 13.85
CA GLU A 38 12.23 4.98 14.93
C GLU A 38 13.22 6.07 14.44
N ARG A 39 13.61 6.02 13.16
CA ARG A 39 14.50 7.00 12.52
C ARG A 39 13.74 8.11 11.79
N GLY A 40 12.41 8.10 11.79
CA GLY A 40 11.58 9.01 10.99
C GLY A 40 11.81 8.87 9.49
N THR A 41 12.23 7.69 9.01
CA THR A 41 12.58 7.46 7.60
C THR A 41 11.52 6.70 6.81
N GLY A 42 10.61 5.96 7.48
CA GLY A 42 9.53 5.24 6.82
C GLY A 42 8.57 4.57 7.78
N VAL A 43 7.37 4.30 7.29
CA VAL A 43 6.27 3.60 7.96
C VAL A 43 5.88 2.31 7.24
N GLY A 44 6.73 1.84 6.31
CA GLY A 44 6.54 0.60 5.59
C GLY A 44 5.92 0.72 4.20
N LEU A 45 5.56 1.91 3.69
CA LEU A 45 4.98 2.07 2.35
C LEU A 45 5.94 1.61 1.24
N THR A 46 7.23 1.93 1.35
CA THR A 46 8.25 1.50 0.39
C THR A 46 8.31 -0.03 0.29
N ALA A 47 8.33 -0.72 1.42
CA ALA A 47 8.34 -2.18 1.46
C ALA A 47 7.02 -2.77 0.98
N LEU A 48 5.88 -2.13 1.32
CA LEU A 48 4.55 -2.55 0.89
C LEU A 48 4.43 -2.55 -0.64
N TYR A 49 4.84 -1.45 -1.29
CA TYR A 49 4.81 -1.38 -2.75
C TYR A 49 5.63 -2.51 -3.40
N LEU A 50 6.87 -2.71 -2.93
CA LEU A 50 7.75 -3.78 -3.42
C LEU A 50 7.18 -5.18 -3.19
N MET A 51 6.52 -5.43 -2.06
CA MET A 51 5.86 -6.70 -1.77
C MET A 51 4.64 -6.94 -2.65
N LEU A 52 3.80 -5.91 -2.87
CA LEU A 52 2.63 -6.03 -3.74
C LEU A 52 3.04 -6.24 -5.20
N LEU A 53 4.08 -5.56 -5.65
CA LEU A 53 4.65 -5.78 -6.98
C LEU A 53 5.26 -7.20 -7.07
N ALA A 54 5.93 -7.69 -6.01
CA ALA A 54 6.45 -9.06 -5.95
C ALA A 54 5.33 -10.10 -6.06
N MET A 55 4.18 -9.88 -5.42
CA MET A 55 3.05 -10.82 -5.46
C MET A 55 2.53 -11.11 -6.86
N ILE A 56 2.62 -10.17 -7.78
CA ILE A 56 2.11 -10.31 -9.15
C ILE A 56 3.19 -10.67 -10.19
N HIS A 57 4.46 -10.73 -9.79
CA HIS A 57 5.55 -11.06 -10.72
C HIS A 57 6.40 -12.25 -10.27
N VAL A 58 6.75 -12.34 -8.98
CA VAL A 58 7.69 -13.35 -8.47
C VAL A 58 7.13 -14.77 -8.47
N PRO A 59 5.86 -15.03 -8.03
CA PRO A 59 5.34 -16.40 -8.02
C PRO A 59 5.29 -17.02 -9.41
N GLY A 60 4.84 -16.26 -10.43
CA GLY A 60 4.85 -16.72 -11.82
C GLY A 60 6.25 -17.03 -12.34
N ALA A 61 7.24 -16.18 -12.04
CA ALA A 61 8.62 -16.42 -12.43
C ALA A 61 9.16 -17.71 -11.79
N ILE A 62 8.87 -17.96 -10.49
CA ILE A 62 9.26 -19.18 -9.78
C ILE A 62 8.60 -20.41 -10.40
N VAL A 63 7.30 -20.34 -10.71
CA VAL A 63 6.57 -21.47 -11.32
C VAL A 63 7.18 -21.83 -12.68
N HIS A 64 7.53 -20.85 -13.52
CA HIS A 64 8.19 -21.08 -14.81
C HIS A 64 9.66 -21.54 -14.69
N ALA A 65 10.30 -21.39 -13.52
CA ALA A 65 11.61 -21.97 -13.25
C ALA A 65 11.54 -23.46 -12.85
N LEU A 66 10.36 -24.02 -12.55
CA LEU A 66 10.20 -25.41 -12.14
C LEU A 66 10.29 -26.33 -13.39
N PRO A 67 11.15 -27.36 -13.39
CA PRO A 67 11.39 -28.21 -14.55
C PRO A 67 10.19 -29.09 -14.94
N TRP A 68 9.23 -29.26 -14.05
CA TRP A 68 8.00 -30.04 -14.28
C TRP A 68 6.76 -29.21 -14.63
N PHE A 69 6.91 -27.87 -14.67
CA PHE A 69 5.83 -26.99 -15.10
C PHE A 69 5.90 -26.75 -16.61
N TRP A 70 4.97 -27.35 -17.34
CA TRP A 70 4.94 -27.28 -18.80
C TRP A 70 3.88 -26.28 -19.26
N ARG A 71 4.29 -25.04 -19.49
CA ARG A 71 3.48 -24.03 -20.18
C ARG A 71 4.26 -23.36 -21.30
N ARG A 72 3.56 -23.00 -22.38
CA ARG A 72 4.14 -22.20 -23.46
C ARG A 72 4.40 -20.78 -22.99
N GLY A 73 5.39 -20.10 -23.58
CA GLY A 73 5.65 -18.68 -23.34
C GLY A 73 6.68 -18.37 -22.27
N VAL A 74 7.58 -19.31 -21.95
CA VAL A 74 8.69 -19.07 -21.01
C VAL A 74 9.51 -17.86 -21.44
N ASP A 75 9.81 -17.70 -22.73
CA ASP A 75 10.58 -16.55 -23.26
C ASP A 75 9.88 -15.22 -22.97
N LEU A 76 8.55 -15.19 -23.09
CA LEU A 76 7.75 -14.01 -22.75
C LEU A 76 7.81 -13.70 -21.24
N VAL A 77 7.73 -14.75 -20.40
CA VAL A 77 7.84 -14.59 -18.93
C VAL A 77 9.24 -14.09 -18.56
N VAL A 78 10.30 -14.61 -19.17
CA VAL A 78 11.68 -14.15 -18.97
C VAL A 78 11.86 -12.70 -19.38
N ALA A 79 11.38 -12.33 -20.58
CA ALA A 79 11.43 -10.94 -21.05
C ALA A 79 10.67 -9.99 -20.11
N GLY A 80 9.44 -10.37 -19.72
CA GLY A 80 8.61 -9.58 -18.82
C GLY A 80 9.18 -9.47 -17.43
N PHE A 81 9.69 -10.56 -16.85
CA PHE A 81 10.31 -10.56 -15.54
C PHE A 81 11.61 -9.74 -15.52
N GLY A 82 12.39 -9.74 -16.60
CA GLY A 82 13.54 -8.87 -16.76
C GLY A 82 13.19 -7.38 -16.67
N GLN A 83 12.12 -6.94 -17.34
CA GLN A 83 11.61 -5.56 -17.24
C GLN A 83 11.12 -5.23 -15.82
N SER A 84 10.39 -6.17 -15.20
CA SER A 84 9.88 -6.01 -13.83
C SER A 84 11.01 -5.90 -12.81
N LEU A 85 12.06 -6.73 -12.94
CA LEU A 85 13.24 -6.70 -12.08
C LEU A 85 14.02 -5.39 -12.23
N LEU A 86 14.18 -4.89 -13.46
CA LEU A 86 14.78 -3.60 -13.73
C LEU A 86 13.96 -2.48 -13.08
N GLY A 87 12.63 -2.54 -13.19
CA GLY A 87 11.71 -1.61 -12.52
C GLY A 87 11.91 -1.60 -11.01
N VAL A 88 12.04 -2.76 -10.36
CA VAL A 88 12.29 -2.86 -8.92
C VAL A 88 13.62 -2.24 -8.50
N ILE A 89 14.69 -2.47 -9.29
CA ILE A 89 16.00 -1.85 -9.03
C ILE A 89 15.87 -0.32 -9.12
N CYS A 90 15.25 0.20 -10.18
CA CYS A 90 15.05 1.63 -10.37
C CYS A 90 14.16 2.24 -9.27
N PHE A 91 13.08 1.54 -8.86
CA PHE A 91 12.26 1.92 -7.72
C PHE A 91 13.08 2.00 -6.42
N GLY A 92 13.90 0.99 -6.16
CA GLY A 92 14.81 0.98 -5.02
C GLY A 92 15.76 2.18 -5.03
N LEU A 93 16.37 2.49 -6.18
CA LEU A 93 17.21 3.68 -6.35
C LEU A 93 16.43 4.97 -6.08
N GLY A 94 15.20 5.08 -6.59
CA GLY A 94 14.31 6.22 -6.35
C GLY A 94 14.00 6.41 -4.87
N ALA A 95 13.53 5.35 -4.21
CA ALA A 95 13.10 5.41 -2.82
C ALA A 95 14.25 5.50 -1.82
N LEU A 96 15.37 4.79 -2.05
CA LEU A 96 16.41 4.61 -1.04
C LEU A 96 17.60 5.55 -1.23
N LEU A 97 17.80 6.09 -2.43
CA LEU A 97 18.91 7.00 -2.73
C LEU A 97 18.41 8.40 -3.14
N LEU A 98 17.59 8.51 -4.17
CA LEU A 98 17.17 9.80 -4.73
C LEU A 98 16.32 10.60 -3.74
N GLU A 99 15.33 9.97 -3.09
CA GLU A 99 14.47 10.64 -2.12
C GLU A 99 15.25 11.18 -0.91
N PRO A 100 16.15 10.41 -0.25
CA PRO A 100 16.95 10.93 0.85
C PRO A 100 17.90 12.07 0.43
N LEU A 101 18.47 12.00 -0.79
CA LEU A 101 19.32 13.08 -1.33
C LEU A 101 18.52 14.37 -1.53
N THR A 102 17.37 14.29 -2.19
CA THR A 102 16.51 15.47 -2.41
C THR A 102 15.96 16.03 -1.10
N ALA A 103 15.70 15.18 -0.10
CA ALA A 103 15.27 15.62 1.23
C ALA A 103 16.36 16.40 1.98
N ARG A 104 17.65 16.08 1.77
CA ARG A 104 18.79 16.81 2.35
C ARG A 104 19.03 18.17 1.69
N LEU A 105 18.74 18.28 0.39
CA LEU A 105 18.94 19.50 -0.39
C LEU A 105 17.83 20.55 -0.16
N ARG A 106 16.69 20.13 0.41
CA ARG A 106 15.65 21.10 0.80
C ARG A 106 16.18 21.99 1.91
N PRO A 107 16.15 23.33 1.76
CA PRO A 107 16.49 24.22 2.85
C PRO A 107 15.62 23.83 4.05
N ARG A 108 16.25 23.66 5.21
CA ARG A 108 15.53 23.54 6.49
C ARG A 108 14.74 24.84 6.67
N SER A 109 13.59 24.96 6.02
CA SER A 109 12.60 25.96 6.38
C SER A 109 12.27 25.67 7.84
N GLN A 110 12.69 26.57 8.68
CA GLN A 110 12.61 26.63 10.13
C GLN A 110 11.40 25.84 10.66
N MET A 111 11.58 24.54 10.93
CA MET A 111 10.76 23.96 11.97
C MET A 111 11.12 24.77 13.24
N PRO A 112 10.15 25.38 13.92
CA PRO A 112 10.45 26.05 15.17
C PRO A 112 11.15 25.01 16.05
N THR A 113 12.39 25.33 16.42
CA THR A 113 13.17 24.48 17.30
C THR A 113 12.35 24.29 18.58
N THR A 114 12.55 23.16 19.26
CA THR A 114 11.88 22.91 20.55
C THR A 114 12.04 24.11 21.50
N ASN A 115 13.14 24.86 21.36
CA ASN A 115 13.40 26.12 22.03
C ASN A 115 12.44 27.25 21.62
N ASP A 116 12.10 27.37 20.34
CA ASP A 116 11.17 28.41 19.86
C ASP A 116 9.73 28.13 20.31
N ARG A 117 9.32 26.86 20.38
CA ARG A 117 8.03 26.46 20.97
C ARG A 117 7.97 26.74 22.45
N GLN A 118 9.04 26.41 23.20
CA GLN A 118 9.12 26.72 24.64
C GLN A 118 9.18 28.21 24.88
N LEU A 119 9.85 29.00 24.05
CA LEU A 119 9.87 30.46 24.14
C LEU A 119 8.50 31.08 23.81
N THR A 120 7.78 30.53 22.83
CA THR A 120 6.43 30.99 22.46
C THR A 120 5.42 30.60 23.57
N GLU A 121 5.51 29.40 24.13
CA GLU A 121 4.71 28.99 25.28
C GLU A 121 5.03 29.78 26.53
N ARG A 122 6.32 30.07 26.83
CA ARG A 122 6.72 30.95 27.94
C ARG A 122 6.21 32.39 27.72
N LYS A 123 6.26 32.94 26.51
CA LYS A 123 5.70 34.25 26.19
C LYS A 123 4.18 34.29 26.33
N ALA A 124 3.47 33.25 25.88
CA ALA A 124 2.02 33.12 26.02
C ALA A 124 1.63 32.97 27.52
N TRP A 125 2.42 32.21 28.30
CA TRP A 125 2.22 32.07 29.74
C TRP A 125 2.50 33.38 30.50
N ALA A 126 3.53 34.12 30.14
CA ALA A 126 3.89 35.42 30.73
C ALA A 126 2.87 36.53 30.43
N VAL A 127 2.18 36.47 29.30
CA VAL A 127 1.11 37.43 28.95
C VAL A 127 -0.19 37.11 29.69
N GLY A 128 -0.46 35.84 30.01
CA GLY A 128 -1.67 35.42 30.74
C GLY A 128 -1.61 35.56 32.26
N HIS A 129 -0.44 35.81 32.88
CA HIS A 129 -0.23 35.79 34.33
C HIS A 129 0.45 37.05 34.87
N ARG A 130 0.08 38.20 34.38
CA ARG A 130 0.45 39.46 35.09
C ARG A 130 -0.36 39.55 36.39
N GLY A 131 0.18 38.98 37.48
CA GLY A 131 -0.44 39.16 38.78
C GLY A 131 -0.13 38.15 39.88
N ARG A 132 0.74 37.17 39.70
CA ARG A 132 1.16 36.27 40.80
C ARG A 132 2.68 36.08 40.82
N THR A 133 3.30 36.51 41.90
CA THR A 133 4.72 36.28 42.20
C THR A 133 4.98 34.79 42.44
N PRO A 134 6.02 34.19 41.83
CA PRO A 134 6.40 32.79 42.09
C PRO A 134 7.17 32.69 43.40
N GLN A 135 6.82 31.70 44.23
CA GLN A 135 7.68 31.30 45.35
C GLN A 135 8.94 30.59 44.85
N PRO A 136 10.12 30.86 45.41
CA PRO A 136 11.36 30.20 45.07
C PRO A 136 11.52 28.91 45.87
N GLY A 137 11.66 27.78 45.16
CA GLY A 137 12.07 26.53 45.78
C GLY A 137 11.50 25.27 45.16
N ALA A 138 12.09 24.82 44.07
CA ALA A 138 12.25 23.40 43.72
C ALA A 138 13.15 23.26 42.48
N LEU A 139 14.47 23.27 42.69
CA LEU A 139 15.44 22.73 41.72
C LEU A 139 15.35 21.22 41.76
N ILE A 140 14.72 20.63 40.74
CA ILE A 140 14.85 19.19 40.47
C ILE A 140 16.07 19.01 39.62
N ALA A 141 17.14 18.47 40.21
CA ALA A 141 18.35 18.04 39.52
C ALA A 141 18.02 16.89 38.56
N LEU A 142 18.33 17.04 37.26
CA LEU A 142 18.33 15.96 36.31
C LEU A 142 19.62 15.14 36.43
N PRO A 143 19.57 13.80 36.54
CA PRO A 143 20.77 12.99 36.53
C PRO A 143 21.35 12.94 35.11
N ALA A 144 22.63 13.28 34.98
CA ALA A 144 23.41 13.09 33.79
C ALA A 144 23.70 11.60 33.61
N GLY A 145 23.42 11.07 32.41
CA GLY A 145 23.95 9.80 31.97
C GLY A 145 22.94 8.67 31.84
N SER A 146 22.28 8.58 30.65
CA SER A 146 21.96 7.32 29.96
C SER A 146 21.46 7.63 28.56
N GLY A 147 22.23 7.26 27.55
CA GLY A 147 21.83 7.31 26.12
C GLY A 147 20.71 6.29 25.82
N GLY A 148 19.47 6.67 26.07
CA GLY A 148 18.34 5.75 25.89
C GLY A 148 16.95 6.34 26.04
N ALA A 149 16.79 7.66 25.89
CA ALA A 149 15.47 8.27 26.05
C ALA A 149 15.16 9.28 24.93
N ILE A 150 14.91 8.79 23.70
CA ILE A 150 14.37 9.62 22.61
C ILE A 150 12.83 9.65 22.63
N PHE A 151 12.17 8.90 23.52
CA PHE A 151 10.71 8.87 23.66
C PHE A 151 10.27 9.39 25.05
N ALA A 152 10.60 10.63 25.36
CA ALA A 152 9.92 11.29 26.46
C ALA A 152 8.52 11.68 25.99
N GLN A 153 7.54 10.85 26.33
CA GLN A 153 6.12 11.05 26.10
C GLN A 153 5.66 12.37 26.75
N ALA A 154 5.06 13.26 25.97
CA ALA A 154 4.08 14.18 26.53
C ALA A 154 2.96 13.35 27.18
N PRO A 155 2.58 13.59 28.45
CA PRO A 155 1.55 12.81 29.11
C PRO A 155 0.25 12.87 28.28
N ALA A 156 -0.31 11.69 27.98
CA ALA A 156 -1.60 11.60 27.32
C ALA A 156 -2.62 12.40 28.14
N ARG A 157 -3.12 13.50 27.57
CA ARG A 157 -4.18 14.30 28.21
C ARG A 157 -5.41 13.41 28.29
N ALA A 158 -5.80 13.06 29.52
CA ALA A 158 -7.07 12.42 29.81
C ALA A 158 -8.20 13.25 29.16
N GLY A 159 -8.92 12.67 28.17
CA GLY A 159 -9.99 13.34 27.42
C GLY A 159 -9.79 13.45 25.90
N GLN A 160 -8.67 13.03 25.33
CA GLN A 160 -8.53 12.95 23.88
C GLN A 160 -9.26 11.69 23.38
N VAL A 161 -10.34 11.89 22.63
CA VAL A 161 -10.99 10.82 21.88
C VAL A 161 -9.94 10.14 21.01
N GLU A 162 -9.81 8.83 21.15
CA GLU A 162 -8.78 8.07 20.45
C GLU A 162 -9.02 8.11 18.94
N LEU A 163 -8.17 8.82 18.20
CA LEU A 163 -8.28 8.89 16.74
C LEU A 163 -8.27 7.49 16.08
N ALA A 164 -7.55 6.54 16.64
CA ALA A 164 -7.55 5.16 16.17
C ALA A 164 -8.97 4.56 16.17
N GLY A 165 -9.73 4.73 17.27
CA GLY A 165 -11.11 4.26 17.37
C GLY A 165 -12.05 4.96 16.39
N ILE A 166 -11.89 6.29 16.23
CA ILE A 166 -12.67 7.06 15.24
C ILE A 166 -12.39 6.54 13.82
N PHE A 167 -11.13 6.31 13.47
CA PHE A 167 -10.77 5.84 12.14
C PHE A 167 -11.25 4.42 11.86
N ILE A 168 -11.20 3.52 12.85
CA ILE A 168 -11.79 2.18 12.73
C ILE A 168 -13.30 2.30 12.48
N LEU A 169 -14.02 3.11 13.27
CA LEU A 169 -15.45 3.29 13.11
C LEU A 169 -15.81 3.89 11.75
N LEU A 170 -15.13 4.97 11.34
CA LEU A 170 -15.36 5.61 10.04
C LEU A 170 -15.05 4.66 8.88
N GLY A 171 -13.99 3.87 8.98
CA GLY A 171 -13.63 2.87 7.99
C GLY A 171 -14.68 1.77 7.85
N ILE A 172 -15.17 1.23 8.97
CA ILE A 172 -16.26 0.23 8.98
C ILE A 172 -17.55 0.81 8.39
N LEU A 173 -17.97 2.00 8.85
CA LEU A 173 -19.16 2.68 8.32
C LEU A 173 -19.04 2.94 6.82
N SER A 174 -17.87 3.35 6.37
CA SER A 174 -17.64 3.58 4.95
C SER A 174 -17.77 2.30 4.13
N THR A 175 -17.12 1.22 4.55
CA THR A 175 -17.14 -0.06 3.83
C THR A 175 -18.55 -0.66 3.80
N LEU A 176 -19.30 -0.60 4.91
CA LEU A 176 -20.60 -1.25 5.02
C LEU A 176 -21.77 -0.38 4.48
N ILE A 177 -21.65 0.93 4.51
CA ILE A 177 -22.75 1.85 4.19
C ILE A 177 -22.42 2.74 3.01
N PHE A 178 -21.30 3.51 3.04
CA PHE A 178 -21.05 4.53 2.03
C PHE A 178 -20.62 3.93 0.69
N VAL A 179 -19.80 2.89 0.68
CA VAL A 179 -19.39 2.21 -0.57
C VAL A 179 -20.61 1.63 -1.29
N PRO A 180 -21.52 0.87 -0.67
CA PRO A 180 -22.74 0.40 -1.33
C PRO A 180 -23.68 1.53 -1.81
N LEU A 181 -23.83 2.60 -1.03
CA LEU A 181 -24.69 3.74 -1.39
C LEU A 181 -24.17 4.54 -2.59
N THR A 182 -22.86 4.48 -2.87
CA THR A 182 -22.21 5.26 -3.94
C THR A 182 -21.97 4.47 -5.22
N LEU A 183 -22.54 3.28 -5.39
CA LEU A 183 -22.35 2.41 -6.57
C LEU A 183 -22.66 3.10 -7.90
N GLY A 184 -23.64 4.02 -7.93
CA GLY A 184 -24.02 4.78 -9.12
C GLY A 184 -23.17 6.03 -9.40
N VAL A 185 -22.27 6.44 -8.49
CA VAL A 185 -21.48 7.67 -8.61
C VAL A 185 -19.98 7.35 -8.49
N PRO A 186 -19.25 7.20 -9.62
CA PRO A 186 -17.85 6.74 -9.60
C PRO A 186 -16.94 7.56 -8.68
N THR A 187 -17.03 8.90 -8.72
CA THR A 187 -16.24 9.79 -7.84
C THR A 187 -16.60 9.60 -6.37
N GLY A 188 -17.90 9.48 -6.05
CA GLY A 188 -18.37 9.21 -4.69
C GLY A 188 -17.86 7.87 -4.17
N ARG A 189 -17.89 6.83 -5.02
CA ARG A 189 -17.37 5.51 -4.69
C ARG A 189 -15.87 5.54 -4.38
N SER A 190 -15.06 6.28 -5.16
CA SER A 190 -13.62 6.39 -4.93
C SER A 190 -13.32 7.08 -3.59
N ILE A 191 -14.07 8.13 -3.23
CA ILE A 191 -13.95 8.82 -1.94
C ILE A 191 -14.39 7.89 -0.80
N ALA A 192 -15.52 7.19 -0.94
CA ALA A 192 -16.00 6.23 0.05
C ALA A 192 -14.99 5.09 0.25
N ALA A 193 -14.44 4.53 -0.82
CA ALA A 193 -13.40 3.50 -0.74
C ALA A 193 -12.14 4.01 -0.01
N SER A 194 -11.71 5.25 -0.29
CA SER A 194 -10.58 5.88 0.41
C SER A 194 -10.89 6.13 1.89
N LEU A 195 -12.14 6.48 2.22
CA LEU A 195 -12.59 6.60 3.61
C LEU A 195 -12.57 5.23 4.30
N GLY A 196 -12.89 4.15 3.59
CA GLY A 196 -12.76 2.75 4.06
C GLY A 196 -11.33 2.39 4.48
N GLN A 197 -10.32 2.94 3.80
CA GLN A 197 -8.90 2.72 4.16
C GLN A 197 -8.52 3.31 5.54
N LEU A 198 -9.35 4.17 6.13
CA LEU A 198 -9.15 4.61 7.52
C LEU A 198 -9.19 3.45 8.51
N LEU A 199 -9.88 2.34 8.19
CA LEU A 199 -9.83 1.12 8.99
C LEU A 199 -8.39 0.62 9.15
N ASN A 200 -7.63 0.58 8.05
CA ASN A 200 -6.23 0.14 8.06
C ASN A 200 -5.35 1.09 8.87
N ILE A 201 -5.57 2.40 8.72
CA ILE A 201 -4.87 3.44 9.50
C ILE A 201 -5.21 3.31 10.99
N GLY A 202 -6.48 3.15 11.32
CA GLY A 202 -6.94 2.99 12.69
C GLY A 202 -6.38 1.75 13.37
N LEU A 203 -6.41 0.59 12.71
CA LEU A 203 -5.80 -0.65 13.19
C LEU A 203 -4.28 -0.51 13.35
N GLY A 204 -3.60 0.11 12.40
CA GLY A 204 -2.17 0.39 12.48
C GLY A 204 -1.82 1.27 13.69
N LEU A 205 -2.54 2.38 13.89
CA LEU A 205 -2.35 3.27 15.04
C LEU A 205 -2.67 2.58 16.37
N ALA A 206 -3.69 1.72 16.43
CA ALA A 206 -4.02 0.92 17.61
C ALA A 206 -2.89 -0.06 17.96
N CYS A 207 -2.31 -0.73 16.96
CA CYS A 207 -1.13 -1.58 17.12
C CYS A 207 0.09 -0.76 17.59
N TRP A 208 0.33 0.40 16.96
CA TRP A 208 1.42 1.30 17.34
C TRP A 208 1.31 1.74 18.80
N ARG A 209 0.12 2.15 19.24
CA ARG A 209 -0.13 2.55 20.62
C ARG A 209 0.05 1.40 21.60
N ALA A 210 -0.54 0.22 21.31
CA ALA A 210 -0.39 -0.97 22.16
C ALA A 210 1.09 -1.36 22.32
N TRP A 211 1.89 -1.21 21.28
CA TRP A 211 3.33 -1.46 21.31
C TRP A 211 4.08 -0.42 22.18
N GLN A 212 3.76 0.88 22.05
CA GLN A 212 4.35 1.94 22.86
C GLN A 212 4.04 1.75 24.35
N GLU A 213 2.80 1.40 24.67
CA GLU A 213 2.33 1.16 26.03
C GLU A 213 2.81 -0.20 26.58
N ARG A 214 3.53 -1.01 25.78
CA ARG A 214 3.99 -2.38 26.07
C ARG A 214 2.84 -3.34 26.46
N HIS A 215 1.64 -3.07 26.01
CA HIS A 215 0.47 -3.94 26.17
C HIS A 215 0.41 -5.00 25.07
N TYR A 216 1.24 -6.03 25.15
CA TYR A 216 1.37 -7.07 24.11
C TYR A 216 0.06 -7.84 23.89
N GLY A 217 -0.78 -8.04 24.90
CA GLY A 217 -2.08 -8.68 24.73
C GLY A 217 -3.04 -7.85 23.85
N ARG A 218 -3.06 -6.54 23.99
CA ARG A 218 -3.82 -5.64 23.10
C ARG A 218 -3.25 -5.65 21.69
N LEU A 219 -1.92 -5.68 21.54
CA LEU A 219 -1.28 -5.78 20.23
C LEU A 219 -1.68 -7.06 19.51
N GLN A 220 -1.68 -8.22 20.22
CA GLN A 220 -2.13 -9.50 19.66
C GLN A 220 -3.60 -9.46 19.24
N LEU A 221 -4.47 -8.81 20.02
CA LEU A 221 -5.89 -8.65 19.68
C LEU A 221 -6.07 -7.85 18.39
N TRP A 222 -5.36 -6.72 18.23
CA TRP A 222 -5.43 -5.90 17.02
C TRP A 222 -4.82 -6.61 15.80
N LEU A 223 -3.75 -7.39 15.99
CA LEU A 223 -3.19 -8.24 14.94
C LEU A 223 -4.18 -9.31 14.51
N LEU A 224 -4.86 -9.96 15.46
CA LEU A 224 -5.89 -10.94 15.14
C LEU A 224 -7.04 -10.29 14.35
N ALA A 225 -7.48 -9.10 14.75
CA ALA A 225 -8.47 -8.34 14.00
C ALA A 225 -7.99 -8.01 12.58
N ALA A 226 -6.71 -7.63 12.39
CA ALA A 226 -6.16 -7.40 11.06
C ALA A 226 -6.12 -8.69 10.22
N CYS A 227 -5.84 -9.85 10.83
CA CYS A 227 -5.84 -11.14 10.13
C CYS A 227 -7.22 -11.58 9.63
N THR A 228 -8.32 -11.00 10.15
CA THR A 228 -9.67 -11.30 9.63
C THR A 228 -10.00 -10.52 8.35
N LEU A 229 -9.26 -9.48 7.99
CA LEU A 229 -9.55 -8.61 6.83
C LEU A 229 -9.68 -9.38 5.50
N PRO A 230 -8.80 -10.35 5.16
CA PRO A 230 -8.97 -11.14 3.96
C PRO A 230 -10.31 -11.89 3.91
N LEU A 231 -10.75 -12.47 5.03
CA LEU A 231 -12.03 -13.18 5.12
C LEU A 231 -13.21 -12.21 4.98
N VAL A 232 -13.12 -11.04 5.61
CA VAL A 232 -14.14 -9.99 5.51
C VAL A 232 -14.31 -9.53 4.05
N THR A 233 -13.21 -9.29 3.32
CA THR A 233 -13.29 -8.83 1.93
C THR A 233 -13.78 -9.91 0.97
N ILE A 234 -13.45 -11.19 1.20
CA ILE A 234 -14.02 -12.31 0.45
C ILE A 234 -15.54 -12.36 0.66
N THR A 235 -16.01 -12.26 1.90
CA THR A 235 -17.43 -12.36 2.25
C THR A 235 -18.25 -11.18 1.72
N LEU A 236 -17.70 -9.95 1.78
CA LEU A 236 -18.42 -8.73 1.37
C LEU A 236 -18.33 -8.45 -0.12
N GLU A 237 -17.16 -8.66 -0.73
CA GLU A 237 -16.85 -8.21 -2.08
C GLU A 237 -16.54 -9.37 -3.05
N GLY A 238 -16.25 -10.57 -2.54
CA GLY A 238 -15.82 -11.73 -3.34
C GLY A 238 -14.35 -11.66 -3.77
N PHE A 239 -13.55 -10.73 -3.21
CA PHE A 239 -12.15 -10.51 -3.55
C PHE A 239 -11.20 -10.73 -2.37
N LEU A 240 -10.23 -11.61 -2.55
CA LEU A 240 -9.15 -11.85 -1.59
C LEU A 240 -8.12 -10.71 -1.58
N SER A 241 -7.84 -10.12 -2.73
CA SER A 241 -6.74 -9.16 -2.92
C SER A 241 -6.84 -7.92 -2.03
N PHE A 242 -8.04 -7.35 -1.88
CA PHE A 242 -8.23 -6.15 -1.05
C PHE A 242 -7.88 -6.39 0.43
N GLY A 243 -8.29 -7.53 0.96
CA GLY A 243 -7.98 -7.90 2.34
C GLY A 243 -6.50 -8.22 2.56
N ILE A 244 -5.84 -8.84 1.57
CA ILE A 244 -4.38 -9.08 1.62
C ILE A 244 -3.62 -7.75 1.60
N VAL A 245 -3.97 -6.82 0.73
CA VAL A 245 -3.33 -5.48 0.69
C VAL A 245 -3.52 -4.76 2.02
N ALA A 246 -4.73 -4.80 2.60
CA ALA A 246 -5.02 -4.22 3.91
C ALA A 246 -4.19 -4.88 5.02
N LEU A 247 -4.15 -6.21 5.09
CA LEU A 247 -3.36 -6.95 6.06
C LEU A 247 -1.86 -6.64 5.91
N LEU A 248 -1.31 -6.70 4.70
CA LEU A 248 0.10 -6.41 4.44
C LEU A 248 0.46 -4.96 4.80
N SER A 249 -0.44 -4.00 4.55
CA SER A 249 -0.21 -2.60 4.94
C SER A 249 -0.01 -2.45 6.45
N ILE A 250 -0.82 -3.16 7.25
CA ILE A 250 -0.73 -3.16 8.71
C ILE A 250 0.53 -3.91 9.17
N LEU A 251 0.80 -5.09 8.60
CA LEU A 251 1.97 -5.89 8.98
C LEU A 251 3.29 -5.16 8.68
N LEU A 252 3.41 -4.50 7.51
CA LEU A 252 4.62 -3.78 7.14
C LEU A 252 4.76 -2.46 7.91
N PHE A 253 3.64 -1.81 8.24
CA PHE A 253 3.65 -0.71 9.19
C PHE A 253 4.23 -1.15 10.55
N ILE A 254 3.76 -2.29 11.08
CA ILE A 254 4.27 -2.87 12.33
C ILE A 254 5.75 -3.27 12.19
N ALA A 255 6.14 -3.86 11.07
CA ALA A 255 7.53 -4.21 10.80
C ALA A 255 8.47 -2.98 10.79
N SER A 256 7.95 -1.78 10.52
CA SER A 256 8.74 -0.54 10.51
C SER A 256 9.24 -0.13 11.91
N PHE A 257 8.59 -0.56 13.00
CA PHE A 257 8.97 -0.22 14.38
C PHE A 257 9.37 -1.43 15.24
N ILE A 258 9.04 -2.66 14.83
CA ILE A 258 9.52 -3.87 15.51
C ILE A 258 10.89 -4.25 14.95
N ARG A 259 11.83 -4.63 15.85
CA ARG A 259 13.16 -5.11 15.42
C ARG A 259 13.04 -6.48 14.77
N ILE A 260 13.57 -6.61 13.57
CA ILE A 260 13.67 -7.88 12.86
C ILE A 260 14.63 -8.78 13.62
N ARG A 261 14.18 -9.97 14.02
CA ARG A 261 14.97 -11.00 14.70
C ARG A 261 15.25 -12.17 13.74
N LEU A 262 16.23 -12.98 14.05
CA LEU A 262 16.59 -14.16 13.24
C LEU A 262 15.39 -15.11 13.06
N ALA A 263 14.47 -15.18 14.04
CA ALA A 263 13.24 -15.95 13.95
C ALA A 263 12.37 -15.59 12.74
N TRP A 264 12.46 -14.35 12.20
CA TRP A 264 11.75 -13.95 11.00
C TRP A 264 12.18 -14.70 9.75
N LEU A 265 13.43 -15.20 9.70
CA LEU A 265 13.93 -16.03 8.58
C LEU A 265 13.14 -17.35 8.46
N ILE A 266 12.57 -17.85 9.55
CA ILE A 266 11.74 -19.05 9.54
C ILE A 266 10.26 -18.67 9.42
N LEU A 267 9.81 -17.66 10.17
CA LEU A 267 8.42 -17.27 10.22
C LEU A 267 7.89 -16.75 8.87
N VAL A 268 8.67 -15.92 8.17
CA VAL A 268 8.24 -15.33 6.88
C VAL A 268 8.01 -16.41 5.81
N PRO A 269 8.92 -17.36 5.55
CA PRO A 269 8.67 -18.47 4.62
C PRO A 269 7.44 -19.30 5.00
N VAL A 270 7.24 -19.61 6.29
CA VAL A 270 6.05 -20.35 6.76
C VAL A 270 4.77 -19.56 6.48
N LEU A 271 4.75 -18.26 6.77
CA LEU A 271 3.59 -17.42 6.48
C LEU A 271 3.34 -17.27 4.98
N LEU A 272 4.37 -17.19 4.15
CA LEU A 272 4.25 -17.18 2.69
C LEU A 272 3.68 -18.50 2.17
N TYR A 273 4.15 -19.61 2.67
CA TYR A 273 3.62 -20.95 2.31
C TYR A 273 2.15 -21.11 2.70
N LEU A 274 1.77 -20.72 3.92
CA LEU A 274 0.37 -20.73 4.37
C LEU A 274 -0.49 -19.75 3.57
N GLY A 275 0.04 -18.57 3.25
CA GLY A 275 -0.63 -17.59 2.40
C GLY A 275 -0.88 -18.12 0.99
N LEU A 276 0.10 -18.84 0.42
CA LEU A 276 -0.04 -19.48 -0.88
C LEU A 276 -1.04 -20.64 -0.84
N SER A 277 -1.04 -21.43 0.25
CA SER A 277 -2.04 -22.48 0.49
C SER A 277 -3.46 -21.91 0.59
N PHE A 278 -3.62 -20.79 1.29
CA PHE A 278 -4.89 -20.09 1.35
C PHE A 278 -5.31 -19.53 0.00
N PHE A 279 -4.34 -19.03 -0.79
CA PHE A 279 -4.59 -18.53 -2.13
C PHE A 279 -5.10 -19.64 -3.07
N VAL A 280 -4.47 -20.82 -3.12
CA VAL A 280 -4.91 -21.91 -4.01
C VAL A 280 -6.27 -22.46 -3.56
N THR A 281 -6.53 -22.56 -2.25
CA THR A 281 -7.83 -22.92 -1.70
C THR A 281 -8.93 -21.93 -2.16
N TYR A 282 -8.67 -20.61 -2.02
CA TYR A 282 -9.59 -19.59 -2.50
C TYR A 282 -9.79 -19.66 -4.03
N MET A 283 -8.73 -19.89 -4.79
CA MET A 283 -8.81 -19.95 -6.27
C MET A 283 -9.65 -21.12 -6.75
N ARG A 284 -9.63 -22.26 -6.05
CA ARG A 284 -10.48 -23.42 -6.35
C ARG A 284 -11.97 -23.05 -6.28
N ASP A 285 -12.38 -22.33 -5.25
CA ASP A 285 -13.80 -22.03 -4.98
C ASP A 285 -14.22 -20.62 -5.41
N ARG A 286 -13.31 -19.86 -6.06
CA ARG A 286 -13.49 -18.44 -6.38
C ARG A 286 -14.75 -18.13 -7.18
N GLU A 287 -15.09 -18.94 -8.15
CA GLU A 287 -16.26 -18.72 -9.00
C GLU A 287 -17.54 -18.88 -8.17
N THR A 288 -17.67 -19.95 -7.42
CA THR A 288 -18.81 -20.18 -6.53
C THR A 288 -18.96 -19.05 -5.49
N ILE A 289 -17.84 -18.60 -4.88
CA ILE A 289 -17.85 -17.47 -3.93
C ILE A 289 -18.42 -16.23 -4.60
N ARG A 290 -17.97 -15.93 -5.83
CA ARG A 290 -18.43 -14.76 -6.58
C ARG A 290 -19.89 -14.85 -7.01
N GLU A 291 -20.35 -16.01 -7.44
CA GLU A 291 -21.75 -16.24 -7.74
C GLU A 291 -22.64 -15.96 -6.53
N VAL A 292 -22.26 -16.42 -5.35
CA VAL A 292 -22.98 -16.17 -4.10
C VAL A 292 -22.95 -14.70 -3.69
N VAL A 293 -21.77 -14.04 -3.78
CA VAL A 293 -21.62 -12.65 -3.36
C VAL A 293 -22.27 -11.67 -4.34
N TRP A 294 -22.04 -11.85 -5.65
CA TRP A 294 -22.55 -10.94 -6.68
C TRP A 294 -23.99 -11.27 -7.07
N GLY A 295 -24.46 -12.49 -6.85
CA GLY A 295 -25.85 -12.88 -6.99
C GLY A 295 -26.79 -12.31 -5.90
N GLY A 296 -26.25 -11.49 -4.97
CA GLY A 296 -27.06 -10.80 -3.97
C GLY A 296 -27.57 -11.69 -2.84
N GLN A 297 -26.95 -12.86 -2.63
CA GLN A 297 -27.32 -13.78 -1.55
C GLN A 297 -27.14 -13.16 -0.16
N SER A 298 -27.86 -13.68 0.82
CA SER A 298 -27.82 -13.21 2.20
C SER A 298 -26.41 -13.33 2.82
N LEU A 299 -26.08 -12.51 3.82
CA LEU A 299 -24.80 -12.60 4.52
C LEU A 299 -24.57 -13.98 5.13
N GLY A 300 -25.62 -14.66 5.61
CA GLY A 300 -25.51 -16.04 6.11
C GLY A 300 -24.99 -16.99 5.04
N GLN A 301 -25.57 -17.01 3.86
CA GLN A 301 -25.14 -17.85 2.73
C GLN A 301 -23.71 -17.53 2.28
N ARG A 302 -23.30 -16.25 2.29
CA ARG A 302 -21.93 -15.85 1.97
C ARG A 302 -20.93 -16.36 3.01
N THR A 303 -21.27 -16.24 4.30
CA THR A 303 -20.43 -16.76 5.39
C THR A 303 -20.34 -18.28 5.37
N ASP A 304 -21.44 -18.97 5.07
CA ASP A 304 -21.47 -20.45 4.97
C ASP A 304 -20.59 -20.94 3.80
N GLN A 305 -20.64 -20.23 2.64
CA GLN A 305 -19.75 -20.53 1.50
C GLN A 305 -18.27 -20.34 1.86
N VAL A 306 -17.92 -19.23 2.50
CA VAL A 306 -16.53 -18.97 2.94
C VAL A 306 -16.11 -19.99 3.99
N ALA A 307 -16.98 -20.36 4.93
CA ALA A 307 -16.71 -21.40 5.93
C ALA A 307 -16.48 -22.76 5.28
N SER A 308 -17.28 -23.15 4.27
CA SER A 308 -17.07 -24.39 3.52
C SER A 308 -15.74 -24.40 2.76
N THR A 309 -15.34 -23.28 2.17
CA THR A 309 -14.04 -23.13 1.52
C THR A 309 -12.90 -23.31 2.50
N ILE A 310 -12.99 -22.72 3.72
CA ILE A 310 -11.99 -22.88 4.77
C ILE A 310 -11.97 -24.32 5.30
N ALA A 311 -13.12 -24.96 5.46
CA ALA A 311 -13.20 -26.35 5.89
C ALA A 311 -12.53 -27.32 4.90
N GLY A 312 -12.56 -26.98 3.60
CA GLY A 312 -11.83 -27.68 2.53
C GLY A 312 -10.42 -27.13 2.29
N PHE A 313 -9.75 -26.56 3.32
CA PHE A 313 -8.40 -25.99 3.16
C PHE A 313 -7.38 -27.00 2.63
N GLU A 314 -6.65 -26.58 1.60
CA GLU A 314 -5.61 -27.39 0.95
C GLU A 314 -4.24 -26.73 1.12
N LEU A 315 -3.24 -27.54 1.45
CA LEU A 315 -1.86 -27.08 1.44
C LEU A 315 -1.35 -26.96 -0.01
N PHE A 316 -0.59 -25.94 -0.27
CA PHE A 316 0.04 -25.75 -1.58
C PHE A 316 0.97 -26.95 -1.87
N ASP A 317 0.73 -27.62 -2.99
CA ASP A 317 1.57 -28.68 -3.52
C ASP A 317 2.27 -28.21 -4.80
N PRO A 318 3.61 -28.07 -4.80
CA PRO A 318 4.35 -27.62 -5.97
C PRO A 318 4.37 -28.65 -7.12
N GLN A 319 3.89 -29.88 -6.93
CA GLN A 319 3.73 -30.87 -7.99
C GLN A 319 2.31 -30.89 -8.57
N ASN A 320 1.35 -30.27 -7.91
CA ASN A 320 -0.03 -30.18 -8.39
C ASN A 320 -0.16 -29.10 -9.49
N GLN A 321 -0.43 -29.56 -10.72
CA GLN A 321 -0.56 -28.67 -11.87
C GLN A 321 -1.71 -27.66 -11.73
N ALA A 322 -2.81 -28.01 -11.05
CA ALA A 322 -3.91 -27.07 -10.80
C ALA A 322 -3.47 -25.90 -9.90
N HIS A 323 -2.67 -26.17 -8.86
CA HIS A 323 -2.10 -25.15 -7.99
C HIS A 323 -1.13 -24.25 -8.75
N LEU A 324 -0.23 -24.82 -9.57
CA LEU A 324 0.71 -24.07 -10.39
C LEU A 324 -0.02 -23.22 -11.44
N ASN A 325 -1.05 -23.75 -12.09
CA ASN A 325 -1.85 -23.00 -13.03
C ASN A 325 -2.59 -21.83 -12.37
N ALA A 326 -3.16 -22.02 -11.19
CA ALA A 326 -3.82 -20.94 -10.44
C ALA A 326 -2.87 -19.79 -10.12
N ILE A 327 -1.61 -20.10 -9.77
CA ILE A 327 -0.57 -19.10 -9.54
C ILE A 327 -0.21 -18.40 -10.85
N ASP A 328 0.05 -19.15 -11.90
CA ASP A 328 0.45 -18.61 -13.20
C ASP A 328 -0.65 -17.72 -13.82
N ASP A 329 -1.91 -18.10 -13.70
CA ASP A 329 -3.04 -17.34 -14.23
C ASP A 329 -3.30 -16.02 -13.47
N ARG A 330 -2.88 -15.90 -12.22
CA ARG A 330 -3.26 -14.78 -11.36
C ARG A 330 -2.10 -14.00 -10.73
N LEU A 331 -0.95 -14.63 -10.56
CA LEU A 331 0.23 -14.04 -9.93
C LEU A 331 1.42 -14.01 -10.90
N ASN A 332 1.14 -13.93 -12.21
CA ASN A 332 2.15 -13.84 -13.25
C ASN A 332 1.79 -12.75 -14.29
N GLN A 333 1.96 -11.49 -13.90
CA GLN A 333 1.86 -10.39 -14.86
C GLN A 333 3.05 -10.32 -15.85
N ASN A 334 4.12 -11.12 -15.63
CA ASN A 334 5.25 -11.13 -16.55
C ASN A 334 4.87 -11.54 -17.96
N LEU A 335 3.87 -12.42 -18.10
CA LEU A 335 3.36 -12.83 -19.40
C LEU A 335 2.79 -11.63 -20.16
N LEU A 336 2.00 -10.77 -19.50
CA LEU A 336 1.45 -9.55 -20.13
C LEU A 336 2.56 -8.56 -20.50
N VAL A 337 3.57 -8.41 -19.62
CA VAL A 337 4.75 -7.57 -19.91
C VAL A 337 5.49 -8.12 -21.13
N GLY A 338 5.70 -9.44 -21.19
CA GLY A 338 6.37 -10.09 -22.33
C GLY A 338 5.62 -9.94 -23.65
N PHE A 339 4.30 -10.05 -23.63
CA PHE A 339 3.47 -9.75 -24.79
C PHE A 339 3.62 -8.30 -25.25
N ALA A 340 3.58 -7.33 -24.31
CA ALA A 340 3.79 -5.92 -24.65
C ALA A 340 5.18 -5.67 -25.26
N VAL A 341 6.23 -6.28 -24.68
CA VAL A 341 7.59 -6.22 -25.23
C VAL A 341 7.62 -6.78 -26.67
N GLY A 342 7.05 -7.96 -26.90
CA GLY A 342 7.02 -8.56 -28.22
C GLY A 342 6.24 -7.74 -29.25
N TYR A 343 5.08 -7.20 -28.88
CA TYR A 343 4.23 -6.41 -29.77
C TYR A 343 4.86 -5.08 -30.18
N LEU A 344 5.45 -4.37 -29.22
CA LEU A 344 6.04 -3.04 -29.43
C LEU A 344 7.42 -3.14 -30.10
N ASP A 345 8.28 -4.10 -29.71
CA ASP A 345 9.61 -4.26 -30.28
C ASP A 345 9.57 -4.77 -31.73
N THR A 346 8.53 -5.50 -32.13
CA THR A 346 8.33 -5.95 -33.50
C THR A 346 7.67 -4.90 -34.42
N GLY A 347 7.26 -3.75 -33.84
CA GLY A 347 6.59 -2.69 -34.58
C GLY A 347 5.16 -3.03 -35.02
N LEU A 348 4.52 -4.05 -34.42
CA LEU A 348 3.12 -4.37 -34.67
C LEU A 348 2.20 -3.27 -34.15
N ILE A 349 2.62 -2.59 -33.10
CA ILE A 349 1.93 -1.43 -32.48
C ILE A 349 2.98 -0.39 -32.14
N ASP A 350 2.62 0.90 -32.32
CA ASP A 350 3.46 2.02 -31.95
C ASP A 350 3.45 2.27 -30.44
N TYR A 351 4.56 2.81 -29.92
CA TYR A 351 4.64 3.29 -28.55
C TYR A 351 3.64 4.43 -28.29
N ALA A 352 3.13 4.53 -27.07
CA ALA A 352 2.15 5.56 -26.69
C ALA A 352 2.75 6.95 -26.50
N HIS A 353 4.07 7.09 -26.44
CA HIS A 353 4.80 8.37 -26.32
C HIS A 353 4.27 9.35 -25.28
N GLY A 354 3.65 8.85 -24.23
CA GLY A 354 3.11 9.66 -23.13
C GLY A 354 1.59 9.81 -23.14
N ASP A 355 0.87 9.29 -24.14
CA ASP A 355 -0.59 9.40 -24.21
C ASP A 355 -1.28 8.88 -22.95
N THR A 356 -0.83 7.73 -22.38
CA THR A 356 -1.44 7.18 -21.18
C THR A 356 -1.21 8.06 -19.94
N PHE A 357 -0.15 8.85 -19.90
CA PHE A 357 0.05 9.83 -18.82
C PHE A 357 -0.93 11.01 -18.94
N VAL A 358 -1.19 11.48 -20.16
CA VAL A 358 -2.22 12.51 -20.41
C VAL A 358 -3.60 11.96 -20.03
N GLU A 359 -3.90 10.72 -20.41
CA GLU A 359 -5.13 10.05 -20.00
C GLU A 359 -5.24 9.95 -18.46
N ALA A 360 -4.16 9.57 -17.77
CA ALA A 360 -4.12 9.48 -16.32
C ALA A 360 -4.36 10.83 -15.64
N MET A 361 -3.75 11.91 -16.14
CA MET A 361 -3.98 13.25 -15.60
C MET A 361 -5.40 13.74 -15.88
N SER A 362 -5.92 13.46 -17.07
CA SER A 362 -7.32 13.76 -17.39
C SER A 362 -8.30 13.02 -16.46
N ALA A 363 -7.92 11.82 -15.99
CA ALA A 363 -8.74 11.01 -15.09
C ALA A 363 -9.08 11.73 -13.77
N LEU A 364 -8.24 12.67 -13.30
CA LEU A 364 -8.50 13.48 -12.11
C LEU A 364 -9.68 14.43 -12.26
N VAL A 365 -10.03 14.85 -13.48
CA VAL A 365 -11.13 15.78 -13.71
C VAL A 365 -12.46 15.01 -13.58
N PRO A 366 -13.34 15.35 -12.62
CA PRO A 366 -14.63 14.72 -12.48
C PRO A 366 -15.51 14.90 -13.74
N ARG A 367 -16.29 13.89 -14.12
CA ARG A 367 -17.21 13.96 -15.27
C ARG A 367 -18.29 15.04 -15.13
N VAL A 368 -18.59 15.44 -13.90
CA VAL A 368 -19.49 16.58 -13.64
C VAL A 368 -18.92 17.90 -14.21
N LEU A 369 -17.60 18.05 -14.21
CA LEU A 369 -16.91 19.23 -14.76
C LEU A 369 -16.55 19.05 -16.25
N TRP A 370 -16.45 17.82 -16.72
CA TRP A 370 -16.14 17.50 -18.11
C TRP A 370 -16.98 16.31 -18.59
N PRO A 371 -18.28 16.52 -18.94
CA PRO A 371 -19.19 15.44 -19.34
C PRO A 371 -18.73 14.64 -20.56
N GLU A 372 -18.15 15.34 -21.55
CA GLU A 372 -17.66 14.75 -22.81
C GLU A 372 -16.24 14.18 -22.71
N LYS A 373 -15.71 14.05 -21.50
CA LYS A 373 -14.39 13.46 -21.28
C LYS A 373 -14.28 12.11 -21.99
N PRO A 374 -13.22 11.90 -22.79
CA PRO A 374 -12.96 10.62 -23.45
C PRO A 374 -13.07 9.47 -22.45
N TYR A 375 -13.64 8.38 -22.89
CA TYR A 375 -13.68 7.18 -22.03
C TYR A 375 -12.26 6.68 -21.91
N THR A 376 -11.67 6.85 -20.74
CA THR A 376 -10.37 6.25 -20.45
C THR A 376 -10.57 4.76 -20.52
N ALA A 377 -9.91 4.09 -21.45
CA ALA A 377 -9.99 2.63 -21.56
C ALA A 377 -9.60 2.07 -20.18
N GLY A 378 -10.50 1.30 -19.57
CA GLY A 378 -10.17 0.59 -18.34
C GLY A 378 -8.95 -0.31 -18.57
N GLY A 379 -8.34 -0.84 -17.52
CA GLY A 379 -7.13 -1.66 -17.63
C GLY A 379 -7.20 -2.73 -18.74
N SER A 380 -8.35 -3.37 -18.95
CA SER A 380 -8.57 -4.37 -20.04
C SER A 380 -8.40 -3.79 -21.45
N GLY A 381 -8.89 -2.58 -21.71
CA GLY A 381 -8.74 -1.94 -23.02
C GLY A 381 -7.30 -1.56 -23.34
N LEU A 382 -6.55 -1.09 -22.35
CA LEU A 382 -5.12 -0.81 -22.49
C LEU A 382 -4.32 -2.10 -22.69
N ILE A 383 -4.68 -3.18 -21.99
CA ILE A 383 -4.03 -4.49 -22.18
C ILE A 383 -4.22 -4.96 -23.62
N THR A 384 -5.47 -5.00 -24.13
CA THR A 384 -5.75 -5.41 -25.50
C THR A 384 -4.98 -4.55 -26.51
N ARG A 385 -4.93 -3.22 -26.29
CA ARG A 385 -4.17 -2.30 -27.16
C ARG A 385 -2.68 -2.63 -27.23
N PHE A 386 -2.01 -2.90 -26.10
CA PHE A 386 -0.55 -3.04 -26.08
C PHE A 386 -0.04 -4.48 -26.03
N THR A 387 -0.91 -5.47 -25.81
CA THR A 387 -0.52 -6.88 -25.75
C THR A 387 -1.20 -7.77 -26.78
N GLY A 388 -2.23 -7.25 -27.47
CA GLY A 388 -3.07 -8.04 -28.36
C GLY A 388 -3.92 -9.12 -27.66
N VAL A 389 -3.88 -9.20 -26.32
CA VAL A 389 -4.65 -10.19 -25.56
C VAL A 389 -6.05 -9.65 -25.32
N GLU A 390 -7.05 -10.35 -25.82
CA GLU A 390 -8.45 -10.02 -25.58
C GLU A 390 -8.97 -10.68 -24.31
N PHE A 391 -9.67 -9.89 -23.49
CA PHE A 391 -10.32 -10.37 -22.28
C PHE A 391 -11.85 -10.30 -22.44
N GLY A 392 -12.55 -11.29 -21.91
CA GLY A 392 -14.01 -11.30 -21.93
C GLY A 392 -14.61 -10.07 -21.22
N ALA A 393 -15.82 -9.67 -21.63
CA ALA A 393 -16.49 -8.41 -21.22
C ALA A 393 -16.62 -8.19 -19.69
N ASN A 394 -16.55 -9.26 -18.89
CA ASN A 394 -16.68 -9.22 -17.43
C ASN A 394 -15.33 -9.47 -16.70
N THR A 395 -14.20 -9.37 -17.41
CA THR A 395 -12.90 -9.63 -16.81
C THR A 395 -12.26 -8.31 -16.40
N SER A 396 -12.05 -8.11 -15.10
CA SER A 396 -11.29 -6.99 -14.58
C SER A 396 -9.82 -7.40 -14.46
N VAL A 397 -9.01 -6.95 -15.40
CA VAL A 397 -7.55 -7.12 -15.38
C VAL A 397 -6.91 -5.74 -15.47
N GLY A 398 -6.00 -5.42 -14.55
CA GLY A 398 -5.21 -4.20 -14.63
C GLY A 398 -4.00 -4.40 -15.55
N ILE A 399 -3.66 -3.38 -16.32
CA ILE A 399 -2.48 -3.41 -17.23
C ILE A 399 -1.16 -3.57 -16.46
N GLY A 400 -1.11 -3.06 -15.24
CA GLY A 400 0.11 -3.00 -14.45
C GLY A 400 1.08 -1.89 -14.90
N GLN A 401 1.75 -1.30 -13.93
CA GLN A 401 2.62 -0.15 -14.19
C GLN A 401 3.84 -0.50 -15.02
N VAL A 402 4.33 -1.75 -14.95
CA VAL A 402 5.46 -2.20 -15.78
C VAL A 402 5.11 -2.14 -17.27
N VAL A 403 3.93 -2.70 -17.65
CA VAL A 403 3.45 -2.69 -19.04
C VAL A 403 3.21 -1.24 -19.47
N GLU A 404 2.56 -0.42 -18.64
CA GLU A 404 2.19 0.94 -19.02
C GLU A 404 3.42 1.84 -19.21
N PHE A 405 4.43 1.74 -18.33
CA PHE A 405 5.70 2.46 -18.53
C PHE A 405 6.44 1.97 -19.77
N TYR A 406 6.43 0.65 -20.02
CA TYR A 406 7.04 0.09 -21.21
C TYR A 406 6.31 0.53 -22.49
N ALA A 407 4.97 0.51 -22.48
CA ALA A 407 4.14 0.93 -23.60
C ALA A 407 4.37 2.39 -24.02
N ASN A 408 4.77 3.25 -23.10
CA ASN A 408 5.07 4.64 -23.44
C ASN A 408 6.46 4.85 -24.05
N PHE A 409 7.51 4.28 -23.48
CA PHE A 409 8.88 4.60 -23.86
C PHE A 409 9.84 3.39 -23.80
N GLY A 410 9.33 2.17 -23.85
CA GLY A 410 10.14 0.95 -23.76
C GLY A 410 10.86 0.83 -22.41
N THR A 411 12.02 0.15 -22.42
CA THR A 411 12.88 -0.02 -21.22
C THR A 411 13.26 1.29 -20.53
N PRO A 412 13.61 2.40 -21.22
CA PRO A 412 13.80 3.69 -20.59
C PRO A 412 12.59 4.20 -19.81
N GLY A 413 11.38 3.96 -20.34
CA GLY A 413 10.12 4.29 -19.64
C GLY A 413 9.98 3.55 -18.31
N VAL A 414 10.29 2.25 -18.29
CA VAL A 414 10.31 1.44 -17.05
C VAL A 414 11.30 2.02 -16.05
N CYS A 415 12.55 2.32 -16.48
CA CYS A 415 13.57 2.86 -15.59
C CYS A 415 13.16 4.19 -14.97
N VAL A 416 12.76 5.16 -15.78
CA VAL A 416 12.41 6.51 -15.32
C VAL A 416 11.11 6.48 -14.52
N GLY A 417 10.09 5.76 -15.01
CA GLY A 417 8.80 5.63 -14.33
C GLY A 417 8.94 5.05 -12.93
N PHE A 418 9.65 3.94 -12.78
CA PHE A 418 9.87 3.33 -11.46
C PHE A 418 10.82 4.13 -10.57
N LEU A 419 11.82 4.84 -11.12
CA LEU A 419 12.67 5.75 -10.36
C LEU A 419 11.84 6.87 -9.72
N LEU A 420 10.98 7.52 -10.51
CA LEU A 420 10.10 8.59 -10.04
C LEU A 420 9.04 8.07 -9.06
N LEU A 421 8.45 6.92 -9.35
CA LEU A 421 7.46 6.30 -8.46
C LEU A 421 8.09 5.89 -7.12
N GLY A 422 9.30 5.32 -7.15
CA GLY A 422 10.05 5.00 -5.93
C GLY A 422 10.37 6.25 -5.11
N TRP A 423 10.79 7.33 -5.77
CA TRP A 423 11.00 8.63 -5.11
C TRP A 423 9.70 9.15 -4.46
N LEU A 424 8.57 9.08 -5.17
CA LEU A 424 7.28 9.55 -4.69
C LEU A 424 6.79 8.72 -3.48
N VAL A 425 6.82 7.39 -3.58
CA VAL A 425 6.47 6.49 -2.47
C VAL A 425 7.38 6.71 -1.27
N GLY A 426 8.70 6.84 -1.50
CA GLY A 426 9.66 7.16 -0.45
C GLY A 426 9.41 8.50 0.22
N PHE A 427 8.92 9.49 -0.53
CA PHE A 427 8.52 10.80 -0.01
C PHE A 427 7.32 10.70 0.94
N PHE A 428 6.24 10.02 0.53
CA PHE A 428 5.07 9.78 1.39
C PHE A 428 5.44 8.95 2.63
N ASP A 429 6.26 7.92 2.45
CA ASP A 429 6.75 7.04 3.52
C ASP A 429 7.49 7.83 4.61
N ARG A 430 8.43 8.70 4.20
CA ARG A 430 9.17 9.57 5.12
C ARG A 430 8.30 10.62 5.78
N ARG A 431 7.43 11.30 5.04
CA ARG A 431 6.55 12.34 5.59
C ARG A 431 5.59 11.77 6.63
N SER A 432 5.03 10.59 6.36
CA SER A 432 4.20 9.87 7.32
C SER A 432 4.98 9.51 8.59
N ALA A 433 6.22 9.01 8.45
CA ALA A 433 7.06 8.67 9.59
C ALA A 433 7.39 9.90 10.45
N GLN A 434 7.76 11.01 9.81
CA GLN A 434 8.09 12.26 10.51
C GLN A 434 6.90 12.82 11.28
N ALA A 435 5.70 12.82 10.69
CA ALA A 435 4.48 13.26 11.35
C ALA A 435 4.16 12.37 12.57
N LEU A 436 4.23 11.05 12.42
CA LEU A 436 3.91 10.12 13.50
C LEU A 436 4.92 10.19 14.65
N VAL A 437 6.22 10.29 14.36
CA VAL A 437 7.27 10.48 15.38
C VAL A 437 7.12 11.84 16.08
N GLY A 438 6.68 12.87 15.36
CA GLY A 438 6.33 14.17 15.91
C GLY A 438 5.06 14.21 16.75
N GLY A 439 4.34 13.08 16.89
CA GLY A 439 3.06 12.99 17.63
C GLY A 439 1.85 13.54 16.85
N ASP A 440 2.03 13.93 15.59
CA ASP A 440 0.97 14.45 14.74
C ASP A 440 0.27 13.31 13.96
N GLN A 441 -0.76 12.72 14.60
CA GLN A 441 -1.54 11.63 13.99
C GLN A 441 -2.39 12.10 12.80
N LEU A 442 -2.83 13.35 12.76
CA LEU A 442 -3.57 13.90 11.62
C LEU A 442 -2.63 14.15 10.44
N GLY A 443 -1.46 14.72 10.68
CA GLY A 443 -0.42 14.84 9.66
C GLY A 443 0.06 13.48 9.17
N PHE A 444 0.16 12.47 10.03
CA PHE A 444 0.40 11.09 9.61
C PHE A 444 -0.69 10.60 8.63
N THR A 445 -1.96 10.78 8.98
CA THR A 445 -3.09 10.38 8.12
C THR A 445 -3.07 11.11 6.79
N PHE A 446 -2.76 12.42 6.80
CA PHE A 446 -2.65 13.24 5.59
C PHE A 446 -1.62 12.72 4.60
N TRP A 447 -0.47 12.23 5.08
CA TRP A 447 0.58 11.71 4.21
C TRP A 447 0.43 10.21 3.91
N TYR A 448 -0.05 9.43 4.88
CA TYR A 448 -0.12 7.97 4.75
C TYR A 448 -1.28 7.51 3.85
N LEU A 449 -2.45 8.16 3.94
CA LEU A 449 -3.62 7.77 3.15
C LEU A 449 -3.40 7.91 1.63
N PRO A 450 -2.87 9.04 1.09
CA PRO A 450 -2.47 9.10 -0.32
C PRO A 450 -1.33 8.14 -0.67
N GLY A 451 -0.41 7.89 0.27
CA GLY A 451 0.62 6.87 0.12
C GLY A 451 0.02 5.48 -0.08
N LEU A 452 -1.04 5.12 0.66
CA LEU A 452 -1.79 3.87 0.43
C LEU A 452 -2.47 3.86 -0.95
N GLY A 453 -2.90 5.00 -1.47
CA GLY A 453 -3.46 5.13 -2.82
C GLY A 453 -2.49 4.74 -3.94
N LEU A 454 -1.17 4.84 -3.70
CA LEU A 454 -0.13 4.38 -4.63
C LEU A 454 0.07 2.85 -4.63
N MET A 455 -0.48 2.12 -3.65
CA MET A 455 -0.23 0.69 -3.43
C MET A 455 -1.02 -0.21 -4.38
N GLN A 456 -0.96 0.07 -5.68
CA GLN A 456 -1.73 -0.60 -6.73
C GLN A 456 -0.85 -0.92 -7.96
N PRO A 457 0.23 -1.73 -7.81
CA PRO A 457 1.18 -1.96 -8.91
C PRO A 457 0.57 -2.68 -10.12
N GLY A 458 -0.51 -3.43 -9.95
CA GLY A 458 -1.22 -4.13 -11.01
C GLY A 458 -2.24 -3.27 -11.77
N ASN A 459 -2.55 -2.06 -11.31
CA ASN A 459 -3.54 -1.19 -11.92
C ASN A 459 -2.90 -0.21 -12.93
N SER A 460 -3.73 0.47 -13.73
CA SER A 460 -3.27 1.54 -14.62
C SER A 460 -2.86 2.80 -13.85
N LEU A 461 -2.06 3.65 -14.46
CA LEU A 461 -1.70 4.96 -13.89
C LEU A 461 -2.93 5.84 -13.66
N ALA A 462 -3.93 5.77 -14.54
CA ALA A 462 -5.19 6.50 -14.38
C ALA A 462 -5.95 6.08 -13.13
N GLU A 463 -6.03 4.78 -12.84
CA GLU A 463 -6.64 4.25 -11.62
C GLU A 463 -5.84 4.63 -10.37
N MET A 464 -4.52 4.55 -10.44
CA MET A 464 -3.64 4.94 -9.34
C MET A 464 -3.77 6.43 -9.02
N VAL A 465 -3.70 7.31 -10.03
CA VAL A 465 -3.79 8.77 -9.86
C VAL A 465 -5.16 9.19 -9.32
N THR A 466 -6.24 8.57 -9.80
CA THR A 466 -7.60 8.85 -9.28
C THR A 466 -7.76 8.39 -7.83
N THR A 467 -7.17 7.25 -7.46
CA THR A 467 -7.19 6.77 -6.07
C THR A 467 -6.39 7.70 -5.15
N VAL A 468 -5.22 8.15 -5.57
CA VAL A 468 -4.43 9.14 -4.81
C VAL A 468 -5.18 10.46 -4.67
N GLY A 469 -5.83 10.94 -5.73
CA GLY A 469 -6.67 12.14 -5.70
C GLY A 469 -7.84 12.01 -4.69
N ALA A 470 -8.57 10.89 -4.75
CA ALA A 470 -9.64 10.59 -3.80
C ALA A 470 -9.11 10.49 -2.35
N ALA A 471 -7.95 9.88 -2.16
CA ALA A 471 -7.31 9.77 -0.85
C ALA A 471 -6.88 11.14 -0.29
N LEU A 472 -6.38 12.06 -1.12
CA LEU A 472 -6.07 13.44 -0.72
C LEU A 472 -7.34 14.19 -0.30
N ILE A 473 -8.41 14.11 -1.10
CA ILE A 473 -9.70 14.73 -0.76
C ILE A 473 -10.22 14.16 0.56
N THR A 474 -10.17 12.84 0.72
CA THR A 474 -10.59 12.16 1.95
C THR A 474 -9.76 12.61 3.16
N ALA A 475 -8.43 12.70 3.01
CA ALA A 475 -7.57 13.18 4.09
C ALA A 475 -7.92 14.61 4.53
N LEU A 476 -8.16 15.52 3.57
CA LEU A 476 -8.60 16.88 3.86
C LEU A 476 -9.97 16.91 4.54
N LEU A 477 -10.93 16.13 4.05
CA LEU A 477 -12.26 16.00 4.65
C LEU A 477 -12.18 15.50 6.11
N VAL A 478 -11.36 14.48 6.37
CA VAL A 478 -11.15 13.93 7.71
C VAL A 478 -10.57 14.97 8.65
N ILE A 479 -9.54 15.68 8.22
CA ILE A 479 -8.79 16.63 9.06
C ILE A 479 -9.61 17.89 9.34
N HIS A 480 -10.26 18.46 8.31
CA HIS A 480 -10.90 19.76 8.42
C HIS A 480 -12.39 19.70 8.77
N VAL A 481 -13.06 18.55 8.54
CA VAL A 481 -14.50 18.42 8.77
C VAL A 481 -14.82 17.35 9.80
N LEU A 482 -14.44 16.08 9.55
CA LEU A 482 -14.92 14.97 10.37
C LEU A 482 -14.34 14.99 11.79
N VAL A 483 -13.02 15.16 11.94
CA VAL A 483 -12.38 15.15 13.26
C VAL A 483 -12.80 16.36 14.11
N PRO A 484 -12.88 17.60 13.60
CA PRO A 484 -13.42 18.71 14.34
C PRO A 484 -14.87 18.51 14.81
N LEU A 485 -15.75 18.01 13.93
CA LEU A 485 -17.15 17.72 14.27
C LEU A 485 -17.28 16.67 15.39
N LEU A 486 -16.47 15.61 15.33
CA LEU A 486 -16.51 14.54 16.35
C LEU A 486 -15.83 14.94 17.68
N ARG A 487 -14.99 15.98 17.67
CA ARG A 487 -14.34 16.54 18.86
C ARG A 487 -15.05 17.76 19.45
N ALA A 488 -16.08 18.29 18.76
CA ALA A 488 -16.83 19.43 19.30
C ALA A 488 -17.39 19.06 20.68
N PRO A 489 -17.22 19.92 21.70
CA PRO A 489 -17.78 19.66 23.01
C PRO A 489 -19.31 19.54 22.87
N ARG A 490 -19.89 18.42 23.33
CA ARG A 490 -21.34 18.35 23.50
C ARG A 490 -21.72 19.52 24.39
N ILE A 491 -22.50 20.45 23.86
CA ILE A 491 -23.12 21.51 24.64
C ILE A 491 -24.09 20.80 25.60
N THR A 492 -23.59 20.40 26.76
CA THR A 492 -24.41 20.02 27.92
C THR A 492 -24.93 21.29 28.54
N GLY A 493 -25.90 21.88 27.90
CA GLY A 493 -26.52 23.14 28.31
C GLY A 493 -27.99 23.16 28.01
N LEU A 494 -28.75 22.16 28.49
CA LEU A 494 -30.13 22.31 28.84
C LEU A 494 -30.19 22.38 30.37
N ALA A 495 -29.81 23.56 30.89
CA ALA A 495 -30.20 23.93 32.23
C ALA A 495 -31.73 23.99 32.23
N THR A 496 -32.35 23.03 32.88
CA THR A 496 -33.71 23.08 33.35
C THR A 496 -33.94 24.36 34.15
N ARG A 497 -34.79 25.24 33.65
CA ARG A 497 -35.52 26.22 34.46
C ARG A 497 -36.84 25.59 34.90
#